data_9d0b20fbfeceda6bfcb8ff292eda4990
#
_entry.id   9d0b20fbfeceda6bfcb8ff292eda4990
#
_cell.length_a   1.000
_cell.length_b   1.000
_cell.length_c   1.000
_cell.angle_alpha   90.00
_cell.angle_beta   90.00
_cell.angle_gamma   90.00
#
_symmetry.space_group_name_H-M   'P 1'
#
loop_
_entity.id
_entity.type
_entity.pdbx_description
1 polymer ?
#
loop_
_entity_poly.entity_id
_entity_poly.type
_entity_poly.pdbx_seq_one_letter_code
_entity_poly.pdbx_strand_id
1 'polypeptide(L)'
;MAPSRFAYRISRGEPIDVVDHGRHSRDFTYIYDIVEGVIRALDHPAEPDPAYDAEAPNPGTSNAPYRVYNIGNDQPVQLMRFIELLEQNFGRTVEKRLLPMQPGDVPDTWADVSALRRDVGYAPGTPIEQGVEKFVAWYRQYYGQR
;
A
#
# COMPACT_ATOMS: atom_id res chain seq x y z
N MET A 1 8.90 1.92 -8.42
CA MET A 1 8.33 1.38 -7.16
C MET A 1 8.79 -0.06 -6.96
N ALA A 2 8.97 -0.49 -5.71
CA ALA A 2 9.50 -1.83 -5.41
C ALA A 2 8.67 -3.00 -6.00
N PRO A 3 7.33 -3.05 -5.92
CA PRO A 3 6.53 -4.17 -6.45
C PRO A 3 6.80 -4.47 -7.92
N SER A 4 6.77 -3.46 -8.79
CA SER A 4 7.00 -3.65 -10.23
C SER A 4 8.43 -4.08 -10.56
N ARG A 5 9.44 -3.57 -9.81
CA ARG A 5 10.84 -4.00 -9.99
C ARG A 5 11.04 -5.45 -9.58
N PHE A 6 10.45 -5.87 -8.47
CA PHE A 6 10.53 -7.26 -8.03
C PHE A 6 9.82 -8.19 -9.01
N ALA A 7 8.59 -7.85 -9.43
CA ALA A 7 7.87 -8.63 -10.43
C ALA A 7 8.67 -8.78 -11.74
N TYR A 8 9.26 -7.69 -12.23
CA TYR A 8 10.07 -7.71 -13.44
C TYR A 8 11.27 -8.66 -13.32
N ARG A 9 12.04 -8.57 -12.22
CA ARG A 9 13.22 -9.42 -12.04
C ARG A 9 12.85 -10.87 -11.73
N ILE A 10 11.88 -11.10 -10.84
CA ILE A 10 11.43 -12.44 -10.48
C ILE A 10 10.89 -13.18 -11.72
N SER A 11 10.06 -12.52 -12.52
CA SER A 11 9.51 -13.12 -13.75
C SER A 11 10.59 -13.57 -14.75
N ARG A 12 11.79 -12.96 -14.69
CA ARG A 12 12.93 -13.29 -15.55
C ARG A 12 13.94 -14.23 -14.89
N GLY A 13 13.80 -14.53 -13.59
CA GLY A 13 14.79 -15.30 -12.84
C GLY A 13 16.05 -14.51 -12.51
N GLU A 14 15.96 -13.18 -12.51
CA GLU A 14 17.08 -12.30 -12.21
C GLU A 14 17.16 -12.02 -10.69
N PRO A 15 18.39 -11.87 -10.13
CA PRO A 15 18.56 -11.51 -8.73
C PRO A 15 17.85 -10.18 -8.36
N ILE A 16 17.36 -10.09 -7.13
CA ILE A 16 16.75 -8.89 -6.58
C ILE A 16 17.58 -8.29 -5.45
N ASP A 17 17.63 -6.97 -5.39
CA ASP A 17 18.27 -6.23 -4.30
C ASP A 17 17.22 -5.93 -3.23
N VAL A 18 17.49 -6.38 -2.00
CA VAL A 18 16.60 -6.23 -0.84
C VAL A 18 17.28 -5.36 0.20
N VAL A 19 16.86 -4.10 0.27
CA VAL A 19 17.43 -3.11 1.20
C VAL A 19 17.02 -3.39 2.64
N ASP A 20 17.78 -2.85 3.60
CA ASP A 20 17.69 -3.08 5.04
C ASP A 20 17.59 -4.58 5.39
N HIS A 21 18.28 -5.42 4.65
CA HIS A 21 18.26 -6.88 4.85
C HIS A 21 16.83 -7.48 4.89
N GLY A 22 15.85 -6.80 4.26
CA GLY A 22 14.45 -7.22 4.21
C GLY A 22 13.63 -6.92 5.47
N ARG A 23 14.15 -6.13 6.40
CA ARG A 23 13.45 -5.81 7.68
C ARG A 23 12.36 -4.75 7.55
N HIS A 24 12.22 -4.11 6.39
CA HIS A 24 11.16 -3.14 6.12
C HIS A 24 9.77 -3.77 6.21
N SER A 25 8.81 -3.01 6.74
CA SER A 25 7.40 -3.29 6.53
C SER A 25 6.69 -2.16 5.78
N ARG A 26 5.66 -2.51 5.04
CA ARG A 26 4.86 -1.56 4.24
C ARG A 26 3.39 -1.94 4.30
N ASP A 27 2.56 -0.94 4.30
CA ASP A 27 1.12 -1.09 4.15
C ASP A 27 0.79 -1.23 2.66
N PHE A 28 0.72 -2.48 2.18
CA PHE A 28 0.34 -2.77 0.81
C PHE A 28 -1.18 -2.73 0.68
N THR A 29 -1.67 -1.81 -0.13
CA THR A 29 -3.09 -1.62 -0.34
C THR A 29 -3.46 -2.04 -1.75
N TYR A 30 -4.47 -2.91 -1.89
CA TYR A 30 -4.94 -3.32 -3.20
C TYR A 30 -5.73 -2.20 -3.86
N ILE A 31 -5.62 -2.10 -5.20
CA ILE A 31 -6.18 -0.96 -5.94
C ILE A 31 -7.71 -0.83 -5.77
N TYR A 32 -8.45 -1.92 -5.64
CA TYR A 32 -9.89 -1.84 -5.46
C TYR A 32 -10.29 -1.30 -4.09
N ASP A 33 -9.51 -1.58 -3.04
CA ASP A 33 -9.74 -0.98 -1.73
C ASP A 33 -9.49 0.55 -1.79
N ILE A 34 -8.46 1.00 -2.54
CA ILE A 34 -8.23 2.43 -2.77
C ILE A 34 -9.40 3.06 -3.51
N VAL A 35 -9.85 2.45 -4.61
CA VAL A 35 -10.97 2.96 -5.42
C VAL A 35 -12.25 3.02 -4.59
N GLU A 36 -12.53 1.99 -3.78
CA GLU A 36 -13.67 1.98 -2.87
C GLU A 36 -13.62 3.14 -1.88
N GLY A 37 -12.46 3.41 -1.28
CA GLY A 37 -12.27 4.55 -0.38
C GLY A 37 -12.52 5.90 -1.06
N VAL A 38 -12.05 6.05 -2.30
CA VAL A 38 -12.29 7.27 -3.11
C VAL A 38 -13.77 7.45 -3.44
N ILE A 39 -14.46 6.39 -3.86
CA ILE A 39 -15.90 6.44 -4.16
C ILE A 39 -16.70 6.81 -2.91
N ARG A 40 -16.40 6.17 -1.77
CA ARG A 40 -17.06 6.50 -0.51
C ARG A 40 -16.85 7.94 -0.10
N ALA A 41 -15.62 8.47 -0.24
CA ALA A 41 -15.35 9.88 0.06
C ALA A 41 -16.07 10.83 -0.91
N LEU A 42 -16.24 10.45 -2.18
CA LEU A 42 -16.98 11.20 -3.18
C LEU A 42 -18.49 11.29 -2.84
N ASP A 43 -19.06 10.16 -2.39
CA ASP A 43 -20.49 10.07 -2.02
C ASP A 43 -20.79 10.74 -0.67
N HIS A 44 -19.78 11.09 0.13
CA HIS A 44 -19.87 11.75 1.43
C HIS A 44 -19.03 13.03 1.46
N PRO A 45 -19.47 14.10 0.79
CA PRO A 45 -18.77 15.38 0.80
C PRO A 45 -18.51 15.86 2.23
N ALA A 46 -17.31 16.41 2.45
CA ALA A 46 -16.95 16.91 3.77
C ALA A 46 -17.85 18.06 4.22
N GLU A 47 -18.20 18.08 5.49
CA GLU A 47 -18.87 19.19 6.14
C GLU A 47 -17.87 20.03 6.95
N PRO A 48 -18.20 21.32 7.24
CA PRO A 48 -17.43 22.12 8.16
C PRO A 48 -17.28 21.44 9.52
N ASP A 49 -16.07 21.47 10.09
CA ASP A 49 -15.83 20.94 11.42
C ASP A 49 -16.29 21.95 12.48
N PRO A 50 -17.35 21.67 13.26
CA PRO A 50 -17.85 22.58 14.29
C PRO A 50 -16.87 22.75 15.47
N ALA A 51 -15.89 21.85 15.61
CA ALA A 51 -14.85 21.91 16.63
C ALA A 51 -13.55 22.56 16.13
N TYR A 52 -13.56 23.13 14.92
CA TYR A 52 -12.37 23.77 14.35
C TYR A 52 -11.93 24.97 15.20
N ASP A 53 -10.68 24.94 15.65
CA ASP A 53 -10.04 26.02 16.39
C ASP A 53 -8.97 26.69 15.51
N ALA A 54 -9.13 27.97 15.21
CA ALA A 54 -8.17 28.73 14.41
C ALA A 54 -6.84 29.01 15.13
N GLU A 55 -6.83 28.97 16.48
CA GLU A 55 -5.62 29.18 17.28
C GLU A 55 -4.80 27.88 17.43
N ALA A 56 -5.47 26.71 17.30
CA ALA A 56 -4.83 25.40 17.34
C ALA A 56 -5.37 24.50 16.21
N PRO A 57 -5.14 24.84 14.93
CA PRO A 57 -5.79 24.19 13.81
C PRO A 57 -5.34 22.74 13.62
N ASN A 58 -6.33 21.86 13.45
CA ASN A 58 -6.08 20.52 12.94
C ASN A 58 -5.91 20.60 11.40
N PRO A 59 -4.75 20.22 10.83
CA PRO A 59 -4.53 20.33 9.38
C PRO A 59 -5.42 19.39 8.54
N GLY A 60 -6.08 18.43 9.15
CA GLY A 60 -6.98 17.50 8.48
C GLY A 60 -8.43 17.97 8.40
N THR A 61 -8.81 19.10 9.06
CA THR A 61 -10.17 19.63 9.14
C THR A 61 -10.19 21.14 8.92
N SER A 62 -11.37 21.72 8.74
CA SER A 62 -11.56 23.18 8.59
C SER A 62 -12.96 23.60 9.03
N ASN A 63 -13.15 24.89 9.26
CA ASN A 63 -14.46 25.51 9.38
C ASN A 63 -15.21 25.66 8.03
N ALA A 64 -14.56 25.26 6.93
CA ALA A 64 -15.15 25.10 5.60
C ALA A 64 -15.32 23.61 5.26
N PRO A 65 -16.08 23.24 4.21
CA PRO A 65 -16.19 21.85 3.73
C PRO A 65 -14.84 21.31 3.25
N TYR A 66 -14.06 20.78 4.17
CA TYR A 66 -12.70 20.28 3.91
C TYR A 66 -12.34 19.15 4.87
N ARG A 67 -11.76 18.07 4.32
CA ARG A 67 -11.27 16.92 5.09
C ARG A 67 -10.12 16.27 4.36
N VAL A 68 -9.06 15.93 5.09
CA VAL A 68 -7.96 15.10 4.58
C VAL A 68 -8.08 13.70 5.18
N TYR A 69 -8.01 12.69 4.32
CA TYR A 69 -8.02 11.29 4.72
C TYR A 69 -6.76 10.58 4.28
N ASN A 70 -6.24 9.70 5.13
CA ASN A 70 -5.33 8.67 4.71
C ASN A 70 -6.12 7.49 4.16
N ILE A 71 -5.63 6.90 3.07
CA ILE A 71 -6.12 5.63 2.53
C ILE A 71 -4.99 4.61 2.59
N GLY A 72 -5.26 3.45 3.14
CA GLY A 72 -4.33 2.34 3.29
C GLY A 72 -5.06 1.07 3.69
N ASN A 73 -4.31 0.00 3.95
CA ASN A 73 -4.87 -1.27 4.41
C ASN A 73 -4.87 -1.40 5.94
N ASP A 74 -4.13 -0.53 6.64
CA ASP A 74 -3.95 -0.56 8.10
C ASP A 74 -3.36 -1.90 8.61
N GLN A 75 -2.62 -2.60 7.74
CA GLN A 75 -2.00 -3.90 8.01
C GLN A 75 -0.60 -3.97 7.41
N PRO A 76 0.43 -3.49 8.13
CA PRO A 76 1.80 -3.55 7.65
C PRO A 76 2.26 -4.99 7.42
N VAL A 77 2.88 -5.23 6.27
CA VAL A 77 3.42 -6.54 5.86
C VAL A 77 4.92 -6.45 5.68
N GLN A 78 5.65 -7.43 6.20
CA GLN A 78 7.10 -7.53 6.04
C GLN A 78 7.46 -7.69 4.56
N LEU A 79 8.50 -6.97 4.12
CA LEU A 79 8.96 -6.99 2.73
C LEU A 79 9.31 -8.40 2.24
N MET A 80 9.92 -9.21 3.10
CA MET A 80 10.26 -10.60 2.77
C MET A 80 9.01 -11.43 2.48
N ARG A 81 7.93 -11.25 3.24
CA ARG A 81 6.65 -11.93 2.99
C ARG A 81 6.06 -11.53 1.63
N PHE A 82 6.12 -10.25 1.29
CA PHE A 82 5.68 -9.78 -0.03
C PHE A 82 6.50 -10.41 -1.18
N ILE A 83 7.83 -10.52 -1.02
CA ILE A 83 8.71 -11.16 -2.00
C ILE A 83 8.39 -12.65 -2.14
N GLU A 84 8.20 -13.37 -1.03
CA GLU A 84 7.80 -14.78 -1.04
C GLU A 84 6.50 -15.02 -1.81
N LEU A 85 5.50 -14.17 -1.60
CA LEU A 85 4.23 -14.24 -2.31
C LEU A 85 4.40 -13.99 -3.83
N LEU A 86 5.27 -13.05 -4.22
CA LEU A 86 5.60 -12.88 -5.64
C LEU A 86 6.26 -14.12 -6.22
N GLU A 87 7.26 -14.69 -5.53
CA GLU A 87 7.95 -15.90 -5.96
C GLU A 87 6.99 -17.09 -6.12
N GLN A 88 6.10 -17.29 -5.15
CA GLN A 88 5.08 -18.33 -5.19
C GLN A 88 4.16 -18.17 -6.41
N ASN A 89 3.65 -16.96 -6.64
CA ASN A 89 2.72 -16.69 -7.74
C ASN A 89 3.40 -16.70 -9.11
N PHE A 90 4.67 -16.35 -9.21
CA PHE A 90 5.46 -16.53 -10.44
C PHE A 90 5.95 -17.97 -10.64
N GLY A 91 5.88 -18.83 -9.60
CA GLY A 91 6.41 -20.19 -9.62
C GLY A 91 7.93 -20.23 -9.74
N ARG A 92 8.63 -19.22 -9.22
CA ARG A 92 10.07 -19.06 -9.38
C ARG A 92 10.71 -18.35 -8.19
N THR A 93 11.74 -18.95 -7.61
CA THR A 93 12.59 -18.34 -6.58
C THR A 93 13.83 -17.73 -7.21
N VAL A 94 14.27 -16.58 -6.70
CA VAL A 94 15.45 -15.87 -7.17
C VAL A 94 16.44 -15.56 -6.04
N GLU A 95 17.68 -15.28 -6.40
CA GLU A 95 18.70 -14.81 -5.47
C GLU A 95 18.29 -13.46 -4.87
N LYS A 96 18.39 -13.33 -3.55
CA LYS A 96 18.15 -12.09 -2.80
C LYS A 96 19.47 -11.51 -2.32
N ARG A 97 19.88 -10.37 -2.87
CA ARG A 97 21.05 -9.63 -2.42
C ARG A 97 20.63 -8.69 -1.31
N LEU A 98 20.98 -9.06 -0.09
CA LEU A 98 20.65 -8.28 1.10
C LEU A 98 21.58 -7.08 1.20
N LEU A 99 21.05 -5.88 1.12
CA LEU A 99 21.78 -4.62 1.18
C LEU A 99 21.48 -3.90 2.50
N PRO A 100 22.42 -3.07 2.98
CA PRO A 100 22.14 -2.20 4.12
C PRO A 100 21.04 -1.20 3.80
N MET A 101 20.47 -0.62 4.85
CA MET A 101 19.48 0.47 4.74
C MET A 101 20.10 1.67 4.01
N GLN A 102 19.34 2.27 3.10
CA GLN A 102 19.79 3.46 2.38
C GLN A 102 19.51 4.72 3.21
N PRO A 103 20.37 5.75 3.15
CA PRO A 103 20.09 7.02 3.80
C PRO A 103 18.77 7.62 3.33
N GLY A 104 17.93 8.02 4.28
CA GLY A 104 16.61 8.60 3.99
C GLY A 104 15.46 7.59 3.87
N ASP A 105 15.74 6.29 3.84
CA ASP A 105 14.69 5.28 3.93
C ASP A 105 14.13 5.20 5.36
N VAL A 106 12.84 4.88 5.45
CA VAL A 106 12.14 4.59 6.72
C VAL A 106 11.85 3.10 6.82
N PRO A 107 12.04 2.48 8.01
CA PRO A 107 11.86 1.04 8.17
C PRO A 107 10.41 0.61 7.98
N ASP A 108 9.46 1.35 8.56
CA ASP A 108 8.05 0.99 8.58
C ASP A 108 7.18 2.15 8.14
N THR A 109 6.17 1.85 7.34
CA THR A 109 5.13 2.82 6.95
C THR A 109 3.78 2.15 6.87
N TRP A 110 2.78 2.79 7.47
CA TRP A 110 1.38 2.43 7.27
C TRP A 110 0.49 3.65 7.44
N ALA A 111 -0.73 3.55 6.96
CA ALA A 111 -1.72 4.63 7.05
C ALA A 111 -2.68 4.37 8.22
N ASP A 112 -2.85 5.35 9.09
CA ASP A 112 -4.00 5.39 9.99
C ASP A 112 -5.24 5.79 9.19
N VAL A 113 -6.15 4.85 8.99
CA VAL A 113 -7.40 5.03 8.23
C VAL A 113 -8.61 5.26 9.13
N SER A 114 -8.40 5.49 10.42
CA SER A 114 -9.48 5.61 11.41
C SER A 114 -10.48 6.71 11.07
N ALA A 115 -10.01 7.86 10.57
CA ALA A 115 -10.88 8.95 10.15
C ALA A 115 -11.75 8.55 8.96
N LEU A 116 -11.18 7.95 7.92
CA LEU A 116 -11.93 7.50 6.74
C LEU A 116 -12.93 6.39 7.10
N ARG A 117 -12.52 5.47 7.99
CA ARG A 117 -13.42 4.42 8.49
C ARG A 117 -14.61 5.00 9.24
N ARG A 118 -14.39 5.96 10.12
CA ARG A 118 -15.44 6.59 10.92
C ARG A 118 -16.39 7.41 10.07
N ASP A 119 -15.85 8.23 9.15
CA ASP A 119 -16.61 9.25 8.45
C ASP A 119 -17.38 8.70 7.24
N VAL A 120 -16.81 7.69 6.52
CA VAL A 120 -17.43 7.13 5.30
C VAL A 120 -17.56 5.61 5.29
N GLY A 121 -17.29 4.95 6.41
CA GLY A 121 -17.40 3.50 6.53
C GLY A 121 -16.37 2.72 5.72
N TYR A 122 -15.20 3.30 5.45
CA TYR A 122 -14.13 2.60 4.73
C TYR A 122 -13.64 1.39 5.50
N ALA A 123 -13.61 0.24 4.86
CA ALA A 123 -13.15 -1.03 5.45
C ALA A 123 -12.33 -1.81 4.41
N PRO A 124 -11.03 -1.56 4.30
CA PRO A 124 -10.16 -2.33 3.39
C PRO A 124 -10.19 -3.80 3.81
N GLY A 125 -10.32 -4.69 2.87
CA GLY A 125 -10.52 -6.11 3.16
C GLY A 125 -9.70 -7.06 2.29
N THR A 126 -8.87 -6.56 1.38
CA THR A 126 -8.09 -7.43 0.49
C THR A 126 -6.80 -7.89 1.17
N PRO A 127 -6.68 -9.18 1.55
CA PRO A 127 -5.44 -9.72 2.10
C PRO A 127 -4.30 -9.62 1.10
N ILE A 128 -3.04 -9.49 1.60
CA ILE A 128 -1.86 -9.36 0.75
C ILE A 128 -1.71 -10.55 -0.22
N GLU A 129 -2.04 -11.75 0.20
CA GLU A 129 -2.02 -12.96 -0.61
C GLU A 129 -2.90 -12.80 -1.86
N GLN A 130 -4.13 -12.36 -1.68
CA GLN A 130 -5.08 -12.14 -2.76
C GLN A 130 -4.67 -10.97 -3.65
N GLY A 131 -4.18 -9.87 -3.05
CA GLY A 131 -3.70 -8.70 -3.78
C GLY A 131 -2.52 -9.04 -4.69
N VAL A 132 -1.55 -9.82 -4.20
CA VAL A 132 -0.38 -10.27 -4.98
C VAL A 132 -0.77 -11.24 -6.08
N GLU A 133 -1.67 -12.20 -5.82
CA GLU A 133 -2.19 -13.12 -6.83
C GLU A 133 -2.80 -12.36 -8.02
N LYS A 134 -3.71 -11.43 -7.74
CA LYS A 134 -4.36 -10.60 -8.76
C LYS A 134 -3.34 -9.70 -9.51
N PHE A 135 -2.38 -9.15 -8.78
CA PHE A 135 -1.30 -8.34 -9.38
C PHE A 135 -0.46 -9.16 -10.35
N VAL A 136 -0.04 -10.37 -9.97
CA VAL A 136 0.77 -11.25 -10.84
C VAL A 136 -0.03 -11.73 -12.04
N ALA A 137 -1.32 -12.06 -11.88
CA ALA A 137 -2.21 -12.41 -12.99
C ALA A 137 -2.30 -11.27 -14.02
N TRP A 138 -2.56 -10.04 -13.55
CA TRP A 138 -2.55 -8.85 -14.39
C TRP A 138 -1.20 -8.60 -15.05
N TYR A 139 -0.10 -8.74 -14.30
CA TYR A 139 1.26 -8.53 -14.80
C TYR A 139 1.59 -9.46 -15.97
N ARG A 140 1.26 -10.76 -15.83
CA ARG A 140 1.45 -11.75 -16.89
C ARG A 140 0.65 -11.41 -18.15
N GLN A 141 -0.61 -11.03 -17.99
CA GLN A 141 -1.47 -10.66 -19.09
C GLN A 141 -0.94 -9.41 -19.82
N TYR A 142 -0.58 -8.38 -19.07
CA TYR A 142 -0.14 -7.09 -19.60
C TYR A 142 1.19 -7.18 -20.35
N TYR A 143 2.15 -7.95 -19.81
CA TYR A 143 3.48 -8.12 -20.42
C TYR A 143 3.61 -9.36 -21.31
N GLY A 144 2.54 -10.07 -21.61
CA GLY A 144 2.53 -11.26 -22.47
C GLY A 144 3.37 -12.42 -21.96
N GLN A 145 3.54 -12.56 -20.63
CA GLN A 145 4.28 -13.64 -20.01
C GLN A 145 3.36 -14.84 -19.77
N ARG A 146 3.74 -15.99 -20.29
CA ARG A 146 3.04 -17.26 -20.09
C ARG A 146 3.58 -18.01 -18.88
#